data_c45b2d0bd6c0a3488750e70c6636a6d0
#
_entry.id   c45b2d0bd6c0a3488750e70c6636a6d0
#
_cell.length_a   1.000
_cell.length_b   1.000
_cell.length_c   1.000
_cell.angle_alpha   90.00
_cell.angle_beta   90.00
_cell.angle_gamma   90.00
#
_symmetry.space_group_name_H-M   'P 1'
#
loop_
_entity.id
_entity.type
_entity.pdbx_description
1 polymer ?
#
loop_
_entity_poly.entity_id
_entity_poly.type
_entity_poly.pdbx_seq_one_letter_code
_entity_poly.pdbx_strand_id
1 'polypeptide(L)'
;MIAAAALAAGLSMSAAAQPGYIPSEDNLLARKQFEESRFGIFIHWGIYSMLGRGEWVMQNEDIDYREYPHLAAGFCPSRFDAAEWAQLFKESGARYVTFTTRHHDGFSMFNSKASEYNTLKATPFRRDILAELADALGREGLQLHLYYSHLDWGRTDYYPLGRTGTGTGRPEGKDGDWEHYMEFINAQLTELLTGYGKIGAVWFDGVWDKDAFPREDQPAIWNLSEQYELIHRLQSQCLIGNNHHLLPFEGEDIQIFERDLPGQNEYGLSGQEISRLPLETCQTMNRSWGYRIKDTDYKSADFLIEYLVRTAAKGANLLLNISPRPDGTIPEEAASRLREIGKWLKVNGESIYGTQAGEYSGEWGVSTANGKTTYLHILDPERNELTLEDNGRKLTGATMLEDGREVKFKKGKGRFTLQIPSGQGTDRVVKLSFR
;
A
#
# COMPACT_ATOMS: atom_id res chain seq x y z
N MET A 1 2.09 -3.40 -56.62
CA MET A 1 3.31 -3.54 -55.82
C MET A 1 3.69 -2.16 -55.29
N ILE A 2 3.29 -1.85 -54.06
CA ILE A 2 3.80 -0.71 -53.31
C ILE A 2 3.91 -1.20 -51.86
N ALA A 3 5.14 -1.34 -51.40
CA ALA A 3 5.47 -1.73 -50.04
C ALA A 3 5.24 -0.55 -49.09
N ALA A 4 4.39 -0.70 -48.13
CA ALA A 4 4.24 0.24 -47.01
C ALA A 4 5.21 -0.15 -45.89
N ALA A 5 6.28 0.61 -45.73
CA ALA A 5 7.17 0.55 -44.60
C ALA A 5 6.48 1.24 -43.41
N ALA A 6 6.14 0.50 -42.38
CA ALA A 6 5.67 1.05 -41.10
C ALA A 6 6.89 1.56 -40.33
N LEU A 7 7.04 2.88 -40.27
CA LEU A 7 7.97 3.56 -39.37
C LEU A 7 7.40 3.49 -37.95
N ALA A 8 8.01 2.69 -37.08
CA ALA A 8 7.77 2.76 -35.65
C ALA A 8 8.37 4.05 -35.09
N ALA A 9 7.56 5.10 -35.01
CA ALA A 9 7.92 6.31 -34.30
C ALA A 9 7.84 6.03 -32.81
N GLY A 10 8.97 5.83 -32.16
CA GLY A 10 9.09 5.87 -30.71
C GLY A 10 8.68 7.25 -30.20
N LEU A 11 7.48 7.40 -29.74
CA LEU A 11 7.03 8.56 -28.98
C LEU A 11 7.73 8.53 -27.62
N SER A 12 8.89 9.21 -27.54
CA SER A 12 9.43 9.67 -26.27
C SER A 12 8.51 10.78 -25.77
N MET A 13 7.44 10.40 -25.04
CA MET A 13 6.67 11.36 -24.26
C MET A 13 7.60 11.89 -23.16
N SER A 14 8.08 13.13 -23.31
CA SER A 14 8.74 13.85 -22.24
C SER A 14 7.76 13.94 -21.08
N ALA A 15 8.15 13.42 -19.89
CA ALA A 15 7.42 13.68 -18.67
C ALA A 15 7.41 15.19 -18.48
N ALA A 16 6.24 15.81 -18.52
CA ALA A 16 6.08 17.12 -17.94
C ALA A 16 6.45 16.97 -16.46
N ALA A 17 7.61 17.49 -16.03
CA ALA A 17 7.91 17.69 -14.64
C ALA A 17 6.80 18.58 -14.10
N GLN A 18 6.20 18.17 -12.97
CA GLN A 18 5.23 19.03 -12.28
C GLN A 18 5.96 20.33 -11.96
N PRO A 19 5.41 21.50 -12.34
CA PRO A 19 6.11 22.76 -12.15
C PRO A 19 6.22 23.08 -10.64
N GLY A 20 7.46 23.09 -10.11
CA GLY A 20 7.79 23.57 -8.76
C GLY A 20 8.45 22.55 -7.84
N TYR A 21 7.96 21.30 -7.75
CA TYR A 21 8.57 20.29 -6.87
C TYR A 21 9.74 19.56 -7.52
N ILE A 22 10.90 19.67 -6.90
CA ILE A 22 12.11 18.93 -7.28
C ILE A 22 12.47 18.00 -6.13
N PRO A 23 12.34 16.66 -6.30
CA PRO A 23 12.70 15.72 -5.27
C PRO A 23 14.20 15.78 -4.96
N SER A 24 14.56 15.68 -3.68
CA SER A 24 15.94 15.58 -3.24
C SER A 24 16.62 14.27 -3.69
N GLU A 25 17.95 14.20 -3.63
CA GLU A 25 18.66 12.95 -3.89
C GLU A 25 18.23 11.84 -2.93
N ASP A 26 18.02 12.18 -1.65
CA ASP A 26 17.52 11.23 -0.63
C ASP A 26 16.13 10.71 -0.97
N ASN A 27 15.24 11.59 -1.47
CA ASN A 27 13.90 11.20 -1.90
C ASN A 27 13.94 10.29 -3.13
N LEU A 28 14.76 10.62 -4.14
CA LEU A 28 14.95 9.77 -5.33
C LEU A 28 15.48 8.38 -4.96
N LEU A 29 16.42 8.31 -4.01
CA LEU A 29 16.93 7.04 -3.50
C LEU A 29 15.83 6.27 -2.75
N ALA A 30 15.02 6.96 -1.94
CA ALA A 30 13.90 6.34 -1.22
C ALA A 30 12.82 5.81 -2.18
N ARG A 31 12.47 6.55 -3.25
CA ARG A 31 11.57 6.07 -4.31
C ARG A 31 12.07 4.76 -4.92
N LYS A 32 13.35 4.70 -5.28
CA LYS A 32 13.97 3.48 -5.81
C LYS A 32 13.90 2.32 -4.83
N GLN A 33 14.25 2.54 -3.55
CA GLN A 33 14.19 1.52 -2.51
C GLN A 33 12.75 1.03 -2.28
N PHE A 34 11.78 1.93 -2.36
CA PHE A 34 10.36 1.59 -2.27
C PHE A 34 9.92 0.71 -3.44
N GLU A 35 10.25 1.08 -4.68
CA GLU A 35 9.96 0.24 -5.85
C GLU A 35 10.58 -1.16 -5.76
N GLU A 36 11.79 -1.28 -5.21
CA GLU A 36 12.48 -2.57 -5.02
C GLU A 36 11.84 -3.42 -3.91
N SER A 37 11.04 -2.83 -3.03
CA SER A 37 10.46 -3.49 -1.86
C SER A 37 9.32 -4.45 -2.18
N ARG A 38 8.50 -4.17 -3.14
CA ARG A 38 7.37 -4.95 -3.70
C ARG A 38 6.30 -5.41 -2.73
N PHE A 39 6.58 -5.57 -1.43
CA PHE A 39 5.62 -6.10 -0.47
C PHE A 39 5.67 -5.38 0.87
N GLY A 40 4.52 -4.87 1.33
CA GLY A 40 4.31 -4.23 2.61
C GLY A 40 3.05 -4.73 3.31
N ILE A 41 2.96 -4.46 4.61
CA ILE A 41 1.79 -4.76 5.45
C ILE A 41 1.07 -3.46 5.78
N PHE A 42 -0.24 -3.43 5.56
CA PHE A 42 -1.12 -2.37 6.03
C PHE A 42 -1.81 -2.79 7.32
N ILE A 43 -1.89 -1.91 8.32
CA ILE A 43 -2.54 -2.20 9.59
C ILE A 43 -3.66 -1.19 9.79
N HIS A 44 -4.92 -1.64 9.66
CA HIS A 44 -6.07 -0.86 10.09
C HIS A 44 -6.47 -1.24 11.50
N TRP A 45 -6.07 -0.41 12.47
CA TRP A 45 -6.36 -0.66 13.88
C TRP A 45 -6.59 0.65 14.64
N GLY A 46 -7.63 0.66 15.46
CA GLY A 46 -8.05 1.80 16.26
C GLY A 46 -9.19 1.40 17.20
N ILE A 47 -9.79 2.39 17.87
CA ILE A 47 -10.92 2.14 18.80
C ILE A 47 -12.14 1.55 18.10
N TYR A 48 -12.33 1.79 16.80
CA TYR A 48 -13.38 1.16 15.99
C TYR A 48 -13.34 -0.37 16.03
N SER A 49 -12.16 -0.96 16.26
CA SER A 49 -12.03 -2.42 16.39
C SER A 49 -12.86 -3.00 17.54
N MET A 50 -13.12 -2.21 18.60
CA MET A 50 -13.91 -2.63 19.75
C MET A 50 -15.36 -2.99 19.40
N LEU A 51 -15.93 -2.31 18.41
CA LEU A 51 -17.28 -2.58 17.95
C LEU A 51 -17.35 -3.80 17.02
N GLY A 52 -16.22 -4.22 16.45
CA GLY A 52 -16.14 -5.40 15.57
C GLY A 52 -17.00 -5.27 14.31
N ARG A 53 -17.11 -4.05 13.76
CA ARG A 53 -17.95 -3.69 12.61
C ARG A 53 -17.21 -2.95 11.49
N GLY A 54 -15.87 -2.90 11.59
CA GLY A 54 -15.00 -2.22 10.63
C GLY A 54 -14.72 -0.78 11.03
N GLU A 55 -13.85 -0.14 10.28
CA GLU A 55 -13.30 1.20 10.54
C GLU A 55 -14.30 2.33 10.26
N TRP A 56 -15.31 2.06 9.43
CA TRP A 56 -16.37 3.02 9.09
C TRP A 56 -17.59 2.96 10.01
N VAL A 57 -17.52 2.23 11.14
CA VAL A 57 -18.68 1.98 12.00
C VAL A 57 -19.33 3.26 12.50
N MET A 58 -18.54 4.29 12.84
CA MET A 58 -19.06 5.59 13.29
C MET A 58 -19.98 6.21 12.25
N GLN A 59 -19.55 6.23 10.99
CA GLN A 59 -20.32 6.75 9.85
C GLN A 59 -21.49 5.84 9.47
N ASN A 60 -21.25 4.52 9.39
CA ASN A 60 -22.24 3.58 8.86
C ASN A 60 -23.43 3.35 9.80
N GLU A 61 -23.28 3.66 11.09
CA GLU A 61 -24.29 3.47 12.11
C GLU A 61 -24.72 4.78 12.75
N ASP A 62 -24.36 5.92 12.14
CA ASP A 62 -24.73 7.26 12.55
C ASP A 62 -24.46 7.49 14.07
N ILE A 63 -23.31 6.98 14.56
CA ILE A 63 -22.96 7.12 15.96
C ILE A 63 -22.61 8.59 16.26
N ASP A 64 -23.29 9.16 17.25
CA ASP A 64 -23.12 10.56 17.64
C ASP A 64 -21.66 10.88 17.96
N TYR A 65 -21.15 11.99 17.40
CA TYR A 65 -19.75 12.39 17.55
C TYR A 65 -19.33 12.68 19.01
N ARG A 66 -20.28 12.89 19.92
CA ARG A 66 -20.03 13.05 21.35
C ARG A 66 -19.98 11.73 22.11
N GLU A 67 -20.73 10.71 21.61
CA GLU A 67 -20.82 9.39 22.23
C GLU A 67 -19.68 8.48 21.77
N TYR A 68 -19.31 8.52 20.47
CA TYR A 68 -18.27 7.67 19.91
C TYR A 68 -16.92 7.75 20.67
N PRO A 69 -16.43 8.93 21.08
CA PRO A 69 -15.15 9.05 21.81
C PRO A 69 -15.14 8.32 23.17
N HIS A 70 -16.30 8.04 23.77
CA HIS A 70 -16.39 7.28 25.04
C HIS A 70 -15.85 5.84 24.88
N LEU A 71 -15.78 5.29 23.66
CA LEU A 71 -15.12 4.01 23.38
C LEU A 71 -13.68 3.98 23.88
N ALA A 72 -12.98 5.10 23.83
CA ALA A 72 -11.58 5.19 24.26
C ALA A 72 -11.39 4.74 25.72
N ALA A 73 -12.37 5.01 26.60
CA ALA A 73 -12.32 4.59 28.00
C ALA A 73 -12.32 3.04 28.20
N GLY A 74 -12.74 2.29 27.18
CA GLY A 74 -12.69 0.83 27.18
C GLY A 74 -11.53 0.25 26.36
N PHE A 75 -10.79 1.06 25.61
CA PHE A 75 -9.73 0.57 24.73
C PHE A 75 -8.47 0.23 25.55
N CYS A 76 -8.29 -1.07 25.80
CA CYS A 76 -7.15 -1.59 26.56
C CYS A 76 -6.60 -2.85 25.87
N PRO A 77 -5.79 -2.69 24.79
CA PRO A 77 -5.23 -3.81 24.03
C PRO A 77 -4.12 -4.52 24.81
N SER A 78 -4.49 -5.19 25.90
CA SER A 78 -3.57 -5.80 26.87
C SER A 78 -2.68 -6.92 26.30
N ARG A 79 -3.04 -7.43 25.11
CA ARG A 79 -2.28 -8.48 24.40
C ARG A 79 -1.48 -7.93 23.22
N PHE A 80 -1.41 -6.60 23.06
CA PHE A 80 -0.56 -6.00 22.06
C PHE A 80 0.92 -6.21 22.41
N ASP A 81 1.63 -6.85 21.50
CA ASP A 81 3.07 -7.04 21.54
C ASP A 81 3.68 -6.62 20.19
N ALA A 82 4.36 -5.48 20.19
CA ALA A 82 4.96 -4.92 18.99
C ALA A 82 6.09 -5.79 18.41
N ALA A 83 6.80 -6.53 19.29
CA ALA A 83 7.89 -7.41 18.85
C ALA A 83 7.33 -8.65 18.14
N GLU A 84 6.27 -9.26 18.66
CA GLU A 84 5.58 -10.37 17.99
C GLU A 84 5.01 -9.94 16.63
N TRP A 85 4.45 -8.73 16.54
CA TRP A 85 3.96 -8.19 15.27
C TRP A 85 5.11 -8.00 14.27
N ALA A 86 6.19 -7.33 14.68
CA ALA A 86 7.33 -7.07 13.82
C ALA A 86 7.98 -8.37 13.32
N GLN A 87 8.12 -9.38 14.18
CA GLN A 87 8.60 -10.70 13.81
C GLN A 87 7.71 -11.37 12.75
N LEU A 88 6.38 -11.37 12.95
CA LEU A 88 5.43 -11.94 11.99
C LEU A 88 5.54 -11.23 10.63
N PHE A 89 5.64 -9.90 10.61
CA PHE A 89 5.79 -9.15 9.36
C PHE A 89 7.11 -9.43 8.68
N LYS A 90 8.20 -9.58 9.42
CA LYS A 90 9.49 -9.99 8.89
C LYS A 90 9.43 -11.40 8.28
N GLU A 91 8.81 -12.33 9.00
CA GLU A 91 8.60 -13.72 8.55
C GLU A 91 7.74 -13.78 7.26
N SER A 92 6.78 -12.88 7.10
CA SER A 92 5.95 -12.78 5.89
C SER A 92 6.74 -12.34 4.64
N GLY A 93 7.95 -11.81 4.82
CA GLY A 93 8.77 -11.24 3.75
C GLY A 93 8.47 -9.76 3.47
N ALA A 94 7.61 -9.11 4.22
CA ALA A 94 7.35 -7.67 4.07
C ALA A 94 8.64 -6.84 4.26
N ARG A 95 8.70 -5.70 3.61
CA ARG A 95 9.81 -4.74 3.67
C ARG A 95 9.44 -3.47 4.40
N TYR A 96 8.17 -3.14 4.47
CA TYR A 96 7.64 -1.97 5.15
C TYR A 96 6.26 -2.26 5.75
N VAL A 97 5.86 -1.42 6.67
CA VAL A 97 4.59 -1.51 7.38
C VAL A 97 3.94 -0.12 7.39
N THR A 98 2.73 -0.01 6.87
CA THR A 98 1.91 1.19 6.93
C THR A 98 0.91 1.04 8.07
N PHE A 99 0.98 1.92 9.08
CA PHE A 99 0.13 1.88 10.26
C PHE A 99 -0.86 3.04 10.28
N THR A 100 -2.13 2.78 10.58
CA THR A 100 -3.14 3.83 10.75
C THR A 100 -2.88 4.62 12.03
N THR A 101 -2.11 5.69 11.93
CA THR A 101 -1.81 6.57 13.07
C THR A 101 -3.01 7.38 13.51
N ARG A 102 -3.89 7.72 12.57
CA ARG A 102 -5.18 8.35 12.80
C ARG A 102 -6.09 8.06 11.62
N HIS A 103 -7.24 7.43 11.87
CA HIS A 103 -8.27 7.15 10.87
C HIS A 103 -9.38 8.22 10.91
N HIS A 104 -10.42 8.08 10.12
CA HIS A 104 -11.53 9.04 9.94
C HIS A 104 -12.30 9.34 11.23
N ASP A 105 -12.24 8.48 12.23
CA ASP A 105 -12.85 8.69 13.56
C ASP A 105 -12.05 9.66 14.45
N GLY A 106 -10.91 10.14 13.98
CA GLY A 106 -10.09 11.15 14.64
C GLY A 106 -9.26 10.65 15.82
N PHE A 107 -9.33 9.35 16.18
CA PHE A 107 -8.54 8.81 17.28
C PHE A 107 -7.08 8.63 16.90
N SER A 108 -6.17 9.22 17.68
CA SER A 108 -4.73 9.15 17.45
C SER A 108 -4.14 7.93 18.16
N MET A 109 -3.56 7.01 17.38
CA MET A 109 -2.89 5.80 17.86
C MET A 109 -1.46 6.07 18.36
N PHE A 110 -1.12 7.32 18.63
CA PHE A 110 0.17 7.80 19.08
C PHE A 110 0.02 8.90 20.14
N ASN A 111 1.09 9.24 20.85
CA ASN A 111 1.08 10.26 21.89
C ASN A 111 1.08 11.67 21.29
N SER A 112 -0.06 12.12 20.78
CA SER A 112 -0.21 13.47 20.28
C SER A 112 -0.35 14.49 21.42
N LYS A 113 0.36 15.61 21.31
CA LYS A 113 0.17 16.79 22.16
C LYS A 113 -0.93 17.69 21.61
N ALA A 114 -1.16 17.64 20.30
CA ALA A 114 -2.19 18.40 19.61
C ALA A 114 -3.61 17.86 19.89
N SER A 115 -3.74 16.63 20.40
CA SER A 115 -5.04 16.01 20.72
C SER A 115 -5.01 15.30 22.06
N GLU A 116 -6.04 15.50 22.88
CA GLU A 116 -6.31 14.69 24.07
C GLU A 116 -6.91 13.30 23.72
N TYR A 117 -7.46 13.18 22.49
CA TYR A 117 -8.11 11.97 22.00
C TYR A 117 -7.08 11.02 21.39
N ASN A 118 -6.29 10.39 22.26
CA ASN A 118 -5.19 9.51 21.87
C ASN A 118 -5.01 8.33 22.84
N THR A 119 -4.19 7.34 22.46
CA THR A 119 -3.97 6.12 23.23
C THR A 119 -3.43 6.36 24.65
N LEU A 120 -2.62 7.40 24.83
CA LEU A 120 -1.97 7.66 26.12
C LEU A 120 -2.90 8.38 27.10
N LYS A 121 -3.68 9.35 26.60
CA LYS A 121 -4.49 10.24 27.46
C LYS A 121 -5.92 9.77 27.62
N ALA A 122 -6.55 9.28 26.54
CA ALA A 122 -7.97 8.93 26.54
C ALA A 122 -8.26 7.47 26.94
N THR A 123 -7.25 6.60 27.02
CA THR A 123 -7.45 5.18 27.28
C THR A 123 -6.85 4.72 28.61
N PRO A 124 -7.36 3.64 29.21
CA PRO A 124 -6.72 3.02 30.37
C PRO A 124 -5.41 2.31 30.01
N PHE A 125 -5.14 2.05 28.74
CA PHE A 125 -3.93 1.40 28.25
C PHE A 125 -2.66 2.22 28.48
N ARG A 126 -2.72 3.53 28.27
CA ARG A 126 -1.66 4.51 28.58
C ARG A 126 -0.26 4.16 28.02
N ARG A 127 -0.22 3.53 26.84
CA ARG A 127 1.03 3.22 26.13
C ARG A 127 1.02 3.92 24.77
N ASP A 128 2.19 4.30 24.29
CA ASP A 128 2.37 4.83 22.94
C ASP A 128 2.59 3.68 21.96
N ILE A 129 1.51 3.23 21.35
CA ILE A 129 1.49 2.09 20.42
C ILE A 129 2.44 2.34 19.24
N LEU A 130 2.44 3.56 18.70
CA LEU A 130 3.29 3.88 17.56
C LEU A 130 4.77 3.86 17.92
N ALA A 131 5.14 4.36 19.10
CA ALA A 131 6.54 4.34 19.55
C ALA A 131 7.05 2.91 19.72
N GLU A 132 6.24 2.03 20.34
CA GLU A 132 6.60 0.62 20.51
C GLU A 132 6.71 -0.11 19.16
N LEU A 133 5.79 0.16 18.25
CA LEU A 133 5.81 -0.43 16.91
C LEU A 133 7.01 0.07 16.10
N ALA A 134 7.30 1.38 16.12
CA ALA A 134 8.44 1.97 15.41
C ALA A 134 9.77 1.35 15.86
N ASP A 135 9.96 1.17 17.16
CA ASP A 135 11.14 0.56 17.73
C ASP A 135 11.26 -0.94 17.35
N ALA A 136 10.15 -1.68 17.42
CA ALA A 136 10.13 -3.10 17.06
C ALA A 136 10.40 -3.31 15.56
N LEU A 137 9.77 -2.53 14.69
CA LEU A 137 9.99 -2.58 13.23
C LEU A 137 11.44 -2.22 12.88
N GLY A 138 12.00 -1.20 13.54
CA GLY A 138 13.39 -0.80 13.34
C GLY A 138 14.39 -1.90 13.68
N ARG A 139 14.15 -2.67 14.77
CA ARG A 139 14.99 -3.83 15.13
C ARG A 139 14.95 -4.94 14.09
N GLU A 140 13.81 -5.15 13.45
CA GLU A 140 13.64 -6.15 12.39
C GLU A 140 14.06 -5.65 10.99
N GLY A 141 14.47 -4.38 10.88
CA GLY A 141 14.86 -3.76 9.60
C GLY A 141 13.70 -3.53 8.66
N LEU A 142 12.48 -3.36 9.21
CA LEU A 142 11.28 -3.00 8.48
C LEU A 142 11.10 -1.48 8.50
N GLN A 143 10.73 -0.89 7.36
CA GLN A 143 10.43 0.54 7.30
C GLN A 143 9.04 0.82 7.86
N LEU A 144 8.89 1.89 8.64
CA LEU A 144 7.61 2.38 9.12
C LEU A 144 7.06 3.43 8.15
N HIS A 145 5.85 3.22 7.68
CA HIS A 145 5.03 4.21 6.96
C HIS A 145 3.81 4.58 7.80
N LEU A 146 3.36 5.81 7.69
CA LEU A 146 2.27 6.36 8.50
C LEU A 146 1.05 6.63 7.61
N TYR A 147 -0.05 5.90 7.83
CA TYR A 147 -1.33 6.32 7.29
C TYR A 147 -1.88 7.45 8.15
N TYR A 148 -2.36 8.49 7.51
CA TYR A 148 -2.98 9.63 8.15
C TYR A 148 -4.22 10.10 7.39
N SER A 149 -5.38 10.15 8.05
CA SER A 149 -6.63 10.64 7.47
C SER A 149 -6.68 12.16 7.48
N HIS A 150 -6.95 12.75 6.31
CA HIS A 150 -7.28 14.16 6.19
C HIS A 150 -8.67 14.49 6.72
N LEU A 151 -9.64 13.57 6.57
CA LEU A 151 -10.99 13.80 7.08
C LEU A 151 -11.11 13.40 8.56
N ASP A 152 -12.06 14.01 9.26
CA ASP A 152 -12.37 13.74 10.67
C ASP A 152 -13.88 13.85 10.92
N TRP A 153 -14.47 12.76 11.38
CA TRP A 153 -15.91 12.73 11.70
C TRP A 153 -16.24 13.31 13.08
N GLY A 154 -15.24 13.49 13.95
CA GLY A 154 -15.43 13.92 15.35
C GLY A 154 -15.15 15.40 15.61
N ARG A 155 -14.26 16.01 14.85
CA ARG A 155 -13.82 17.39 15.10
C ARG A 155 -14.80 18.43 14.53
N THR A 156 -15.16 19.40 15.35
CA THR A 156 -16.10 20.46 14.97
C THR A 156 -15.49 21.54 14.08
N ASP A 157 -14.16 21.66 14.05
CA ASP A 157 -13.42 22.57 13.16
C ASP A 157 -13.15 21.96 11.76
N TYR A 158 -13.52 20.70 11.52
CA TYR A 158 -13.57 20.13 10.18
C TYR A 158 -14.75 20.73 9.40
N TYR A 159 -14.52 21.86 8.71
CA TYR A 159 -15.55 22.68 8.06
C TYR A 159 -15.11 23.12 6.64
N PRO A 160 -16.03 23.19 5.65
CA PRO A 160 -17.40 22.65 5.72
C PRO A 160 -17.40 21.10 5.81
N LEU A 161 -18.54 20.54 6.20
CA LEU A 161 -18.72 19.10 6.19
C LEU A 161 -18.49 18.55 4.77
N GLY A 162 -17.82 17.39 4.70
CA GLY A 162 -17.71 16.64 3.47
C GLY A 162 -18.96 15.81 3.17
N ARG A 163 -18.83 14.86 2.26
CA ARG A 163 -19.91 13.90 1.95
C ARG A 163 -20.13 12.88 3.06
N THR A 164 -19.17 12.71 3.97
CA THR A 164 -19.23 11.77 5.08
C THR A 164 -19.31 12.49 6.43
N GLY A 165 -19.64 11.75 7.51
CA GLY A 165 -19.79 12.30 8.86
C GLY A 165 -21.11 13.04 9.09
N THR A 166 -22.00 13.10 8.12
CA THR A 166 -23.26 13.87 8.21
C THR A 166 -24.27 13.25 9.18
N GLY A 167 -24.28 11.90 9.33
CA GLY A 167 -25.16 11.20 10.27
C GLY A 167 -24.70 11.25 11.72
N THR A 168 -23.47 11.67 12.00
CA THR A 168 -22.90 11.67 13.36
C THR A 168 -23.43 12.79 14.25
N GLY A 169 -24.32 13.67 13.78
CA GLY A 169 -24.86 14.79 14.53
C GLY A 169 -23.85 15.89 14.85
N ARG A 170 -22.69 15.87 14.24
CA ARG A 170 -21.66 16.90 14.37
C ARG A 170 -22.20 18.22 13.81
N PRO A 171 -22.13 19.33 14.56
CA PRO A 171 -22.54 20.62 14.06
C PRO A 171 -21.65 21.07 12.89
N GLU A 172 -22.21 21.86 11.98
CA GLU A 172 -21.39 22.63 11.04
C GLU A 172 -20.47 23.57 11.83
N GLY A 173 -19.23 23.66 11.37
CA GLY A 173 -18.25 24.60 11.90
C GLY A 173 -18.58 26.05 11.54
N LYS A 174 -17.62 26.95 11.77
CA LYS A 174 -17.72 28.39 11.52
C LYS A 174 -16.59 28.85 10.62
N ASP A 175 -16.71 30.03 10.07
CA ASP A 175 -15.63 30.68 9.36
C ASP A 175 -14.38 30.75 10.25
N GLY A 176 -13.22 30.33 9.71
CA GLY A 176 -11.94 30.23 10.42
C GLY A 176 -11.68 28.88 11.11
N ASP A 177 -12.67 28.01 11.25
CA ASP A 177 -12.48 26.68 11.86
C ASP A 177 -11.61 25.79 10.97
N TRP A 178 -11.69 25.95 9.65
CA TRP A 178 -10.88 25.20 8.70
C TRP A 178 -9.38 25.47 8.83
N GLU A 179 -8.99 26.69 9.06
CA GLU A 179 -7.60 27.08 9.31
C GLU A 179 -7.07 26.41 10.58
N HIS A 180 -7.86 26.36 11.65
CA HIS A 180 -7.50 25.64 12.88
C HIS A 180 -7.34 24.13 12.62
N TYR A 181 -8.20 23.55 11.75
CA TYR A 181 -8.07 22.17 11.39
C TYR A 181 -6.78 21.89 10.59
N MET A 182 -6.38 22.78 9.67
CA MET A 182 -5.12 22.67 8.94
C MET A 182 -3.92 22.83 9.87
N GLU A 183 -3.95 23.77 10.80
CA GLU A 183 -2.93 23.92 11.85
C GLU A 183 -2.81 22.65 12.70
N PHE A 184 -3.94 22.04 13.06
CA PHE A 184 -3.96 20.78 13.80
C PHE A 184 -3.31 19.64 13.00
N ILE A 185 -3.62 19.49 11.72
CA ILE A 185 -2.96 18.48 10.85
C ILE A 185 -1.45 18.72 10.82
N ASN A 186 -1.01 19.96 10.58
CA ASN A 186 0.41 20.30 10.51
C ASN A 186 1.13 20.04 11.85
N ALA A 187 0.47 20.29 12.97
CA ALA A 187 1.01 19.99 14.31
C ALA A 187 1.20 18.47 14.49
N GLN A 188 0.19 17.64 14.15
CA GLN A 188 0.30 16.19 14.25
C GLN A 188 1.34 15.62 13.28
N LEU A 189 1.41 16.10 12.04
CA LEU A 189 2.46 15.71 11.09
C LEU A 189 3.86 16.03 11.62
N THR A 190 4.03 17.19 12.26
CA THR A 190 5.30 17.57 12.89
C THR A 190 5.65 16.61 14.03
N GLU A 191 4.70 16.25 14.89
CA GLU A 191 4.90 15.27 15.97
C GLU A 191 5.31 13.91 15.42
N LEU A 192 4.61 13.42 14.40
CA LEU A 192 4.86 12.13 13.76
C LEU A 192 6.25 12.06 13.11
N LEU A 193 6.65 13.12 12.42
CA LEU A 193 7.92 13.15 11.68
C LEU A 193 9.13 13.50 12.56
N THR A 194 8.93 13.98 13.79
CA THR A 194 10.02 14.32 14.71
C THR A 194 10.12 13.41 15.91
N GLY A 195 9.05 12.65 16.24
CA GLY A 195 8.94 11.85 17.46
C GLY A 195 9.21 10.36 17.29
N TYR A 196 9.15 9.81 16.08
CA TYR A 196 9.10 8.36 15.85
C TYR A 196 10.21 7.82 14.94
N GLY A 197 11.35 8.52 14.90
CA GLY A 197 12.52 8.13 14.14
C GLY A 197 12.37 8.36 12.64
N LYS A 198 13.01 7.49 11.85
CA LYS A 198 12.98 7.61 10.39
C LYS A 198 11.66 7.05 9.83
N ILE A 199 10.89 7.90 9.19
CA ILE A 199 9.65 7.54 8.53
C ILE A 199 9.91 7.30 7.04
N GLY A 200 9.45 6.16 6.51
CA GLY A 200 9.62 5.80 5.11
C GLY A 200 8.64 6.53 4.19
N ALA A 201 7.38 6.64 4.63
CA ALA A 201 6.35 7.37 3.88
C ALA A 201 5.23 7.89 4.79
N VAL A 202 4.54 8.95 4.33
CA VAL A 202 3.20 9.32 4.80
C VAL A 202 2.19 8.92 3.73
N TRP A 203 1.20 8.13 4.13
CA TRP A 203 0.11 7.62 3.31
C TRP A 203 -1.17 8.35 3.68
N PHE A 204 -1.56 9.33 2.88
CA PHE A 204 -2.75 10.12 3.11
C PHE A 204 -4.01 9.49 2.55
N ASP A 205 -5.14 9.83 3.19
CA ASP A 205 -6.47 9.43 2.77
C ASP A 205 -7.52 10.49 3.15
N GLY A 206 -8.68 10.47 2.50
CA GLY A 206 -9.81 11.29 2.88
C GLY A 206 -9.94 12.61 2.14
N VAL A 207 -9.00 12.99 1.28
CA VAL A 207 -9.11 14.20 0.44
C VAL A 207 -10.38 14.18 -0.41
N TRP A 208 -10.78 13.02 -0.89
CA TRP A 208 -11.99 12.76 -1.65
C TRP A 208 -13.30 13.12 -0.92
N ASP A 209 -13.28 13.35 0.38
CA ASP A 209 -14.48 13.72 1.15
C ASP A 209 -15.05 15.10 0.78
N LYS A 210 -14.23 15.99 0.25
CA LYS A 210 -14.62 17.31 -0.25
C LYS A 210 -15.04 17.30 -1.72
N ASP A 211 -15.74 16.28 -2.16
CA ASP A 211 -16.12 16.06 -3.58
C ASP A 211 -17.12 17.09 -4.13
N ALA A 212 -17.70 17.95 -3.29
CA ALA A 212 -18.47 19.11 -3.73
C ALA A 212 -17.62 20.18 -4.45
N PHE A 213 -16.30 20.15 -4.27
CA PHE A 213 -15.36 21.05 -4.93
C PHE A 213 -14.73 20.39 -6.17
N PRO A 214 -14.40 21.17 -7.21
CA PRO A 214 -13.67 20.65 -8.37
C PRO A 214 -12.39 19.90 -7.97
N ARG A 215 -12.06 18.86 -8.71
CA ARG A 215 -10.89 18.03 -8.40
C ARG A 215 -9.57 18.79 -8.48
N GLU A 216 -9.48 19.75 -9.40
CA GLU A 216 -8.34 20.65 -9.57
C GLU A 216 -8.13 21.59 -8.37
N ASP A 217 -9.17 21.85 -7.59
CA ASP A 217 -9.11 22.73 -6.41
C ASP A 217 -8.74 21.96 -5.13
N GLN A 218 -8.81 20.63 -5.14
CA GLN A 218 -8.54 19.81 -3.95
C GLN A 218 -7.17 20.09 -3.31
N PRO A 219 -6.05 20.26 -4.06
CA PRO A 219 -4.76 20.58 -3.44
C PRO A 219 -4.78 21.89 -2.65
N ALA A 220 -5.46 22.92 -3.16
CA ALA A 220 -5.56 24.21 -2.50
C ALA A 220 -6.48 24.16 -1.27
N ILE A 221 -7.64 23.49 -1.38
CA ILE A 221 -8.61 23.36 -0.27
C ILE A 221 -7.96 22.65 0.92
N TRP A 222 -7.20 21.60 0.68
CA TRP A 222 -6.52 20.81 1.71
C TRP A 222 -5.15 21.38 2.10
N ASN A 223 -4.70 22.46 1.49
CA ASN A 223 -3.37 23.04 1.69
C ASN A 223 -2.24 22.00 1.54
N LEU A 224 -2.38 21.11 0.53
CA LEU A 224 -1.48 19.98 0.36
C LEU A 224 -0.03 20.41 0.11
N SER A 225 0.19 21.50 -0.62
CA SER A 225 1.55 22.00 -0.90
C SER A 225 2.32 22.28 0.39
N GLU A 226 1.70 22.98 1.37
CA GLU A 226 2.34 23.27 2.65
C GLU A 226 2.62 22.01 3.46
N GLN A 227 1.68 21.06 3.48
CA GLN A 227 1.85 19.78 4.19
C GLN A 227 2.97 18.95 3.57
N TYR A 228 3.04 18.86 2.24
CA TYR A 228 4.06 18.10 1.53
C TYR A 228 5.45 18.74 1.70
N GLU A 229 5.53 20.07 1.63
CA GLU A 229 6.76 20.81 1.94
C GLU A 229 7.19 20.61 3.39
N LEU A 230 6.27 20.61 4.36
CA LEU A 230 6.53 20.33 5.77
C LEU A 230 7.16 18.93 5.93
N ILE A 231 6.59 17.91 5.29
CA ILE A 231 7.09 16.55 5.35
C ILE A 231 8.51 16.46 4.79
N HIS A 232 8.74 16.95 3.56
CA HIS A 232 10.04 16.89 2.92
C HIS A 232 11.10 17.75 3.63
N ARG A 233 10.69 18.85 4.28
CA ARG A 233 11.59 19.68 5.09
C ARG A 233 12.02 18.98 6.38
N LEU A 234 11.11 18.24 7.05
CA LEU A 234 11.41 17.53 8.28
C LEU A 234 12.17 16.23 8.02
N GLN A 235 11.82 15.53 6.95
CA GLN A 235 12.48 14.28 6.53
C GLN A 235 12.54 14.21 5.00
N SER A 236 13.64 14.64 4.40
CA SER A 236 13.81 14.76 2.94
C SER A 236 13.63 13.46 2.16
N GLN A 237 13.84 12.31 2.81
CA GLN A 237 13.67 10.99 2.24
C GLN A 237 12.24 10.42 2.42
N CYS A 238 11.39 11.05 3.25
CA CYS A 238 10.04 10.56 3.49
C CYS A 238 9.20 10.69 2.22
N LEU A 239 8.64 9.58 1.76
CA LEU A 239 7.78 9.55 0.58
C LEU A 239 6.36 10.00 0.93
N ILE A 240 5.65 10.53 -0.05
CA ILE A 240 4.25 10.95 0.08
C ILE A 240 3.40 10.20 -0.93
N GLY A 241 2.37 9.49 -0.43
CA GLY A 241 1.30 8.93 -1.23
C GLY A 241 -0.05 9.41 -0.72
N ASN A 242 -1.02 9.61 -1.61
CA ASN A 242 -2.34 10.08 -1.24
C ASN A 242 -3.43 9.31 -2.00
N ASN A 243 -4.34 8.69 -1.28
CA ASN A 243 -5.42 7.86 -1.81
C ASN A 243 -6.61 8.71 -2.27
N HIS A 244 -6.39 9.64 -3.17
CA HIS A 244 -7.43 10.53 -3.71
C HIS A 244 -8.07 10.02 -5.01
N HIS A 245 -7.62 8.87 -5.53
CA HIS A 245 -8.12 8.24 -6.75
C HIS A 245 -7.97 9.08 -8.04
N LEU A 246 -6.96 9.94 -8.07
CA LEU A 246 -6.63 10.82 -9.20
C LEU A 246 -5.18 10.60 -9.63
N LEU A 247 -4.75 11.31 -10.68
CA LEU A 247 -3.32 11.46 -10.98
C LEU A 247 -2.62 12.16 -9.79
N PRO A 248 -1.38 11.79 -9.50
CA PRO A 248 -0.64 12.39 -8.39
C PRO A 248 -0.58 13.92 -8.48
N PHE A 249 -0.78 14.56 -7.34
CA PHE A 249 -0.57 16.00 -7.20
C PHE A 249 0.92 16.33 -7.05
N GLU A 250 1.25 17.60 -7.23
CA GLU A 250 2.62 18.08 -7.05
C GLU A 250 3.13 17.80 -5.62
N GLY A 251 4.32 17.21 -5.52
CA GLY A 251 4.93 16.82 -4.25
C GLY A 251 4.66 15.37 -3.82
N GLU A 252 3.81 14.63 -4.53
CA GLU A 252 3.63 13.21 -4.28
C GLU A 252 4.76 12.37 -4.87
N ASP A 253 5.06 11.26 -4.21
CA ASP A 253 6.16 10.35 -4.52
C ASP A 253 5.66 8.95 -4.91
N ILE A 254 4.43 8.60 -4.54
CA ILE A 254 3.81 7.29 -4.74
C ILE A 254 2.42 7.50 -5.32
N GLN A 255 2.10 6.79 -6.39
CA GLN A 255 0.73 6.68 -6.88
C GLN A 255 0.04 5.44 -6.31
N ILE A 256 -1.14 5.64 -5.72
CA ILE A 256 -1.89 4.61 -5.01
C ILE A 256 -3.07 4.13 -5.87
N PHE A 257 -3.30 2.81 -5.86
CA PHE A 257 -4.46 2.13 -6.41
C PHE A 257 -5.15 1.34 -5.29
N GLU A 258 -6.45 1.49 -5.14
CA GLU A 258 -7.18 0.79 -4.09
C GLU A 258 -7.90 -0.43 -4.64
N ARG A 259 -7.55 -1.61 -4.11
CA ARG A 259 -8.10 -2.93 -4.44
C ARG A 259 -7.89 -3.43 -5.87
N ASP A 260 -7.53 -2.55 -6.79
CA ASP A 260 -7.28 -2.86 -8.19
C ASP A 260 -5.79 -2.85 -8.50
N LEU A 261 -5.38 -3.64 -9.48
CA LEU A 261 -4.04 -3.53 -10.05
C LEU A 261 -3.94 -2.28 -10.93
N PRO A 262 -2.76 -1.65 -11.06
CA PRO A 262 -2.58 -0.51 -11.98
C PRO A 262 -3.10 -0.82 -13.39
N GLY A 263 -4.00 0.05 -13.86
CA GLY A 263 -4.68 -0.09 -15.15
C GLY A 263 -5.92 -0.99 -15.13
N GLN A 264 -6.41 -1.40 -13.96
CA GLN A 264 -7.70 -2.03 -13.75
C GLN A 264 -8.61 -1.09 -12.94
N ASN A 265 -9.92 -1.27 -13.04
CA ASN A 265 -10.91 -0.49 -12.28
C ASN A 265 -12.17 -1.33 -12.01
N GLU A 266 -11.99 -2.52 -11.44
CA GLU A 266 -13.08 -3.46 -11.13
C GLU A 266 -13.89 -2.99 -9.92
N TYR A 267 -13.21 -2.36 -8.95
CA TYR A 267 -13.83 -1.79 -7.74
C TYR A 267 -14.31 -0.34 -7.93
N GLY A 268 -14.00 0.30 -9.06
CA GLY A 268 -14.45 1.66 -9.37
C GLY A 268 -13.65 2.79 -8.71
N LEU A 269 -12.53 2.45 -8.03
CA LEU A 269 -11.69 3.39 -7.28
C LEU A 269 -10.33 3.65 -7.95
N SER A 270 -10.03 3.00 -9.07
CA SER A 270 -8.69 2.99 -9.67
C SER A 270 -8.71 3.31 -11.17
N GLY A 271 -9.65 4.17 -11.59
CA GLY A 271 -9.81 4.59 -13.00
C GLY A 271 -8.82 5.63 -13.51
N GLN A 272 -7.90 6.11 -12.66
CA GLN A 272 -6.88 7.09 -13.03
C GLN A 272 -5.81 6.48 -13.95
N GLU A 273 -5.20 7.31 -14.79
CA GLU A 273 -4.05 6.92 -15.61
C GLU A 273 -2.84 6.55 -14.73
N ILE A 274 -1.96 5.70 -15.26
CA ILE A 274 -0.72 5.32 -14.58
C ILE A 274 0.33 6.41 -14.81
N SER A 275 0.85 6.98 -13.71
CA SER A 275 1.94 7.95 -13.72
C SER A 275 3.31 7.27 -13.84
N ARG A 276 4.38 8.06 -13.76
CA ARG A 276 5.77 7.57 -13.71
C ARG A 276 6.31 7.44 -12.28
N LEU A 277 5.52 7.77 -11.28
CA LEU A 277 5.90 7.58 -9.89
C LEU A 277 5.91 6.09 -9.52
N PRO A 278 6.61 5.73 -8.46
CA PRO A 278 6.44 4.43 -7.81
C PRO A 278 4.96 4.11 -7.59
N LEU A 279 4.56 2.88 -7.90
CA LEU A 279 3.17 2.44 -7.83
C LEU A 279 2.94 1.57 -6.60
N GLU A 280 1.82 1.76 -5.94
CA GLU A 280 1.36 0.89 -4.86
C GLU A 280 -0.10 0.51 -5.06
N THR A 281 -0.42 -0.75 -4.81
CA THR A 281 -1.78 -1.23 -4.74
C THR A 281 -2.06 -1.76 -3.33
N CYS A 282 -3.13 -1.29 -2.69
CA CYS A 282 -3.53 -1.83 -1.39
C CYS A 282 -4.71 -2.80 -1.53
N GLN A 283 -4.65 -3.92 -0.78
CA GLN A 283 -5.67 -4.97 -0.82
C GLN A 283 -5.96 -5.51 0.58
N THR A 284 -7.20 -5.91 0.83
CA THR A 284 -7.61 -6.55 2.08
C THR A 284 -7.43 -8.08 2.04
N MET A 285 -7.09 -8.70 3.18
CA MET A 285 -7.08 -10.17 3.29
C MET A 285 -8.48 -10.77 3.30
N ASN A 286 -9.45 -10.06 3.88
CA ASN A 286 -10.87 -10.38 3.90
C ASN A 286 -11.66 -9.30 3.15
N ARG A 287 -12.87 -8.94 3.56
CA ARG A 287 -13.69 -7.90 2.90
C ARG A 287 -13.52 -6.50 3.49
N SER A 288 -13.01 -6.41 4.73
CA SER A 288 -12.94 -5.18 5.52
C SER A 288 -11.52 -4.69 5.69
N TRP A 289 -11.31 -3.37 5.83
CA TRP A 289 -10.05 -2.80 6.25
C TRP A 289 -9.84 -2.97 7.76
N GLY A 290 -10.75 -2.46 8.59
CA GLY A 290 -10.72 -2.64 10.04
C GLY A 290 -11.36 -3.96 10.50
N TYR A 291 -11.11 -4.33 11.77
CA TYR A 291 -11.61 -5.57 12.33
C TYR A 291 -13.14 -5.65 12.31
N ARG A 292 -13.64 -6.76 11.74
CA ARG A 292 -15.07 -7.05 11.66
C ARG A 292 -15.33 -8.49 12.08
N ILE A 293 -16.01 -8.66 13.21
CA ILE A 293 -16.20 -9.98 13.83
C ILE A 293 -16.95 -11.00 12.96
N LYS A 294 -17.82 -10.49 12.07
CA LYS A 294 -18.60 -11.33 11.13
C LYS A 294 -17.89 -11.59 9.80
N ASP A 295 -16.74 -10.94 9.56
CA ASP A 295 -16.00 -11.08 8.32
C ASP A 295 -14.95 -12.18 8.45
N THR A 296 -15.38 -13.41 8.17
CA THR A 296 -14.55 -14.62 8.22
C THR A 296 -14.10 -15.08 6.82
N ASP A 297 -14.42 -14.31 5.78
CA ASP A 297 -14.13 -14.63 4.39
C ASP A 297 -12.71 -14.20 4.00
N TYR A 298 -11.72 -14.90 4.53
CA TYR A 298 -10.32 -14.65 4.22
C TYR A 298 -9.95 -15.26 2.86
N LYS A 299 -9.32 -14.46 2.02
CA LYS A 299 -8.69 -14.91 0.78
C LYS A 299 -7.67 -16.02 1.09
N SER A 300 -7.54 -16.99 0.19
CA SER A 300 -6.53 -18.05 0.34
C SER A 300 -5.12 -17.49 0.18
N ALA A 301 -4.13 -18.18 0.71
CA ALA A 301 -2.73 -17.82 0.50
C ALA A 301 -2.36 -17.85 -1.00
N ASP A 302 -2.89 -18.81 -1.74
CA ASP A 302 -2.71 -18.91 -3.19
C ASP A 302 -3.19 -17.67 -3.93
N PHE A 303 -4.40 -17.19 -3.60
CA PHE A 303 -4.93 -15.96 -4.17
C PHE A 303 -4.04 -14.75 -3.84
N LEU A 304 -3.57 -14.64 -2.59
CA LEU A 304 -2.74 -13.52 -2.14
C LEU A 304 -1.34 -13.55 -2.78
N ILE A 305 -0.77 -14.74 -2.97
CA ILE A 305 0.50 -14.93 -3.69
C ILE A 305 0.32 -14.55 -5.16
N GLU A 306 -0.74 -15.05 -5.83
CA GLU A 306 -1.04 -14.67 -7.21
C GLU A 306 -1.24 -13.16 -7.35
N TYR A 307 -1.93 -12.53 -6.39
CA TYR A 307 -2.16 -11.09 -6.40
C TYR A 307 -0.84 -10.31 -6.24
N LEU A 308 0.07 -10.75 -5.34
CA LEU A 308 1.43 -10.19 -5.21
C LEU A 308 2.23 -10.30 -6.51
N VAL A 309 2.20 -11.47 -7.13
CA VAL A 309 2.89 -11.73 -8.41
C VAL A 309 2.37 -10.81 -9.51
N ARG A 310 1.05 -10.70 -9.65
CA ARG A 310 0.43 -9.83 -10.66
C ARG A 310 0.71 -8.35 -10.38
N THR A 311 0.75 -7.96 -9.11
CA THR A 311 1.13 -6.60 -8.69
C THR A 311 2.59 -6.30 -9.08
N ALA A 312 3.52 -7.18 -8.76
CA ALA A 312 4.93 -7.03 -9.13
C ALA A 312 5.13 -6.99 -10.65
N ALA A 313 4.37 -7.80 -11.41
CA ALA A 313 4.39 -7.78 -12.87
C ALA A 313 3.83 -6.48 -13.49
N LYS A 314 3.11 -5.67 -12.73
CA LYS A 314 2.73 -4.29 -13.09
C LYS A 314 3.76 -3.24 -12.66
N GLY A 315 4.85 -3.65 -12.02
CA GLY A 315 5.86 -2.76 -11.46
C GLY A 315 5.43 -2.08 -10.16
N ALA A 316 4.33 -2.53 -9.54
CA ALA A 316 3.78 -1.96 -8.32
C ALA A 316 4.18 -2.74 -7.06
N ASN A 317 4.03 -2.10 -5.91
CA ASN A 317 4.11 -2.75 -4.61
C ASN A 317 2.72 -3.21 -4.17
N LEU A 318 2.65 -4.36 -3.52
CA LEU A 318 1.46 -4.79 -2.80
C LEU A 318 1.54 -4.34 -1.34
N LEU A 319 0.56 -3.57 -0.88
CA LEU A 319 0.33 -3.23 0.51
C LEU A 319 -0.87 -4.06 1.02
N LEU A 320 -0.58 -5.16 1.75
CA LEU A 320 -1.59 -6.12 2.16
C LEU A 320 -2.11 -5.84 3.56
N ASN A 321 -3.41 -5.59 3.67
CA ASN A 321 -4.04 -5.16 4.92
C ASN A 321 -4.35 -6.31 5.88
N ILE A 322 -4.06 -6.06 7.15
CA ILE A 322 -4.52 -6.83 8.30
C ILE A 322 -5.34 -5.97 9.25
N SER A 323 -6.20 -6.61 10.03
CA SER A 323 -7.15 -5.96 10.94
C SER A 323 -7.02 -6.56 12.35
N PRO A 324 -6.13 -6.05 13.21
CA PRO A 324 -5.98 -6.55 14.56
C PRO A 324 -7.27 -6.46 15.38
N ARG A 325 -7.45 -7.39 16.30
CA ARG A 325 -8.55 -7.40 17.27
C ARG A 325 -8.39 -6.28 18.30
N PRO A 326 -9.47 -5.90 19.00
CA PRO A 326 -9.41 -4.85 20.01
C PRO A 326 -8.47 -5.15 21.19
N ASP A 327 -8.16 -6.43 21.45
CA ASP A 327 -7.21 -6.84 22.47
C ASP A 327 -5.74 -6.74 22.03
N GLY A 328 -5.48 -6.36 20.77
CA GLY A 328 -4.14 -6.21 20.20
C GLY A 328 -3.60 -7.47 19.52
N THR A 329 -4.39 -8.54 19.43
CA THR A 329 -3.95 -9.76 18.72
C THR A 329 -4.24 -9.67 17.21
N ILE A 330 -3.36 -10.22 16.41
CA ILE A 330 -3.62 -10.45 14.97
C ILE A 330 -4.47 -11.71 14.83
N PRO A 331 -5.59 -11.71 14.07
CA PRO A 331 -6.36 -12.92 13.79
C PRO A 331 -5.47 -14.04 13.23
N GLU A 332 -5.66 -15.28 13.72
CA GLU A 332 -4.81 -16.41 13.30
C GLU A 332 -4.93 -16.69 11.79
N GLU A 333 -6.09 -16.42 11.22
CA GLU A 333 -6.32 -16.53 9.78
C GLU A 333 -5.38 -15.58 9.00
N ALA A 334 -5.23 -14.34 9.48
CA ALA A 334 -4.31 -13.39 8.87
C ALA A 334 -2.84 -13.79 9.09
N ALA A 335 -2.49 -14.18 10.33
CA ALA A 335 -1.13 -14.62 10.66
C ALA A 335 -0.70 -15.85 9.85
N SER A 336 -1.60 -16.83 9.67
CA SER A 336 -1.35 -18.00 8.84
C SER A 336 -1.07 -17.62 7.37
N ARG A 337 -1.90 -16.74 6.77
CA ARG A 337 -1.69 -16.25 5.40
C ARG A 337 -0.34 -15.55 5.24
N LEU A 338 0.02 -14.70 6.20
CA LEU A 338 1.33 -14.03 6.18
C LEU A 338 2.49 -15.02 6.22
N ARG A 339 2.43 -16.05 7.08
CA ARG A 339 3.46 -17.09 7.14
C ARG A 339 3.54 -17.92 5.85
N GLU A 340 2.40 -18.20 5.21
CA GLU A 340 2.34 -18.94 3.94
C GLU A 340 2.96 -18.11 2.80
N ILE A 341 2.62 -16.82 2.70
CA ILE A 341 3.27 -15.88 1.75
C ILE A 341 4.77 -15.83 2.00
N GLY A 342 5.20 -15.75 3.27
CA GLY A 342 6.62 -15.72 3.64
C GLY A 342 7.37 -16.99 3.25
N LYS A 343 6.76 -18.17 3.42
CA LYS A 343 7.33 -19.44 2.94
C LYS A 343 7.54 -19.43 1.43
N TRP A 344 6.56 -18.95 0.67
CA TRP A 344 6.67 -18.83 -0.78
C TRP A 344 7.74 -17.82 -1.20
N LEU A 345 7.79 -16.64 -0.57
CA LEU A 345 8.78 -15.59 -0.83
C LEU A 345 10.21 -16.02 -0.48
N LYS A 346 10.38 -16.87 0.52
CA LYS A 346 11.70 -17.41 0.88
C LYS A 346 12.34 -18.19 -0.26
N VAL A 347 11.52 -18.82 -1.09
CA VAL A 347 11.96 -19.60 -2.27
C VAL A 347 11.98 -18.71 -3.52
N ASN A 348 10.93 -17.90 -3.72
CA ASN A 348 10.67 -17.20 -4.97
C ASN A 348 10.96 -15.70 -4.93
N GLY A 349 11.44 -15.16 -3.80
CA GLY A 349 11.60 -13.71 -3.60
C GLY A 349 12.54 -13.03 -4.61
N GLU A 350 13.48 -13.78 -5.21
CA GLU A 350 14.33 -13.31 -6.31
C GLU A 350 13.51 -12.83 -7.52
N SER A 351 12.35 -13.46 -7.76
CA SER A 351 11.46 -13.11 -8.87
C SER A 351 10.52 -11.93 -8.55
N ILE A 352 10.55 -11.43 -7.31
CA ILE A 352 9.67 -10.37 -6.82
C ILE A 352 10.47 -9.12 -6.47
N TYR A 353 11.38 -9.19 -5.47
CA TYR A 353 12.11 -8.03 -4.99
C TYR A 353 13.12 -7.51 -6.02
N GLY A 354 13.20 -6.17 -6.15
CA GLY A 354 14.11 -5.54 -7.07
C GLY A 354 13.84 -5.82 -8.55
N THR A 355 12.68 -6.38 -8.89
CA THR A 355 12.27 -6.62 -10.26
C THR A 355 11.45 -5.44 -10.82
N GLN A 356 11.31 -5.41 -12.12
CA GLN A 356 10.41 -4.53 -12.88
C GLN A 356 9.35 -5.37 -13.59
N ALA A 357 8.33 -4.71 -14.16
CA ALA A 357 7.38 -5.38 -15.03
C ALA A 357 8.10 -6.12 -16.16
N GLY A 358 7.74 -7.39 -16.35
CA GLY A 358 8.26 -8.18 -17.46
C GLY A 358 7.48 -7.96 -18.74
N GLU A 359 8.03 -8.43 -19.86
CA GLU A 359 7.46 -8.23 -21.19
C GLU A 359 6.43 -9.31 -21.60
N TYR A 360 6.32 -10.39 -20.83
CA TYR A 360 5.46 -11.53 -21.18
C TYR A 360 4.26 -11.61 -20.22
N SER A 361 3.09 -11.76 -20.80
CA SER A 361 1.85 -12.05 -20.09
C SER A 361 0.84 -12.78 -20.98
N GLY A 362 -0.12 -13.46 -20.39
CA GLY A 362 -1.17 -14.18 -21.08
C GLY A 362 -2.05 -14.95 -20.11
N GLU A 363 -2.92 -15.83 -20.61
CA GLU A 363 -3.76 -16.70 -19.80
C GLU A 363 -2.95 -17.63 -18.88
N TRP A 364 -1.71 -17.95 -19.26
CA TRP A 364 -0.80 -18.80 -18.49
C TRP A 364 -0.22 -18.10 -17.24
N GLY A 365 -0.22 -16.77 -17.19
CA GLY A 365 0.38 -15.98 -16.11
C GLY A 365 1.04 -14.71 -16.59
N VAL A 366 2.07 -14.26 -15.86
CA VAL A 366 2.76 -12.97 -16.05
C VAL A 366 4.28 -13.14 -15.92
N SER A 367 5.02 -12.06 -16.15
CA SER A 367 6.46 -12.05 -15.92
C SER A 367 6.94 -10.82 -15.18
N THR A 368 8.05 -10.98 -14.45
CA THR A 368 8.87 -9.92 -13.88
C THR A 368 10.27 -9.99 -14.48
N ALA A 369 11.06 -8.93 -14.38
CA ALA A 369 12.40 -8.88 -14.95
C ALA A 369 13.39 -8.13 -14.07
N ASN A 370 14.66 -8.58 -14.10
CA ASN A 370 15.77 -7.84 -13.50
C ASN A 370 16.99 -7.96 -14.44
N GLY A 371 17.33 -6.86 -15.10
CA GLY A 371 18.41 -6.79 -16.07
C GLY A 371 18.22 -7.79 -17.23
N LYS A 372 19.12 -8.77 -17.35
CA LYS A 372 19.05 -9.82 -18.40
C LYS A 372 18.27 -11.06 -17.98
N THR A 373 17.66 -11.06 -16.83
CA THR A 373 16.87 -12.18 -16.29
C THR A 373 15.39 -11.83 -16.36
N THR A 374 14.59 -12.77 -16.86
CA THR A 374 13.13 -12.70 -16.83
C THR A 374 12.61 -13.89 -16.04
N TYR A 375 11.66 -13.64 -15.14
CA TYR A 375 10.99 -14.67 -14.38
C TYR A 375 9.58 -14.83 -14.93
N LEU A 376 9.25 -16.00 -15.43
CA LEU A 376 7.89 -16.34 -15.86
C LEU A 376 7.16 -16.96 -14.67
N HIS A 377 6.08 -16.38 -14.28
CA HIS A 377 5.17 -16.86 -13.25
C HIS A 377 4.05 -17.64 -13.92
N ILE A 378 4.11 -18.96 -13.86
CA ILE A 378 3.16 -19.87 -14.49
C ILE A 378 2.03 -20.13 -13.50
N LEU A 379 0.97 -19.35 -13.61
CA LEU A 379 -0.20 -19.37 -12.73
C LEU A 379 -1.27 -20.38 -13.18
N ASP A 380 -1.23 -20.81 -14.46
CA ASP A 380 -2.06 -21.89 -14.97
C ASP A 380 -1.44 -23.26 -14.61
N PRO A 381 -2.05 -24.04 -13.69
CA PRO A 381 -1.48 -25.31 -13.23
C PRO A 381 -1.36 -26.38 -14.33
N GLU A 382 -2.17 -26.30 -15.37
CA GLU A 382 -2.20 -27.24 -16.48
C GLU A 382 -1.21 -26.91 -17.60
N ARG A 383 -0.52 -25.77 -17.52
CA ARG A 383 0.38 -25.27 -18.56
C ARG A 383 1.70 -26.05 -18.56
N ASN A 384 1.88 -26.97 -19.51
CA ASN A 384 3.08 -27.78 -19.65
C ASN A 384 3.97 -27.37 -20.82
N GLU A 385 3.47 -26.52 -21.71
CA GLU A 385 4.22 -25.93 -22.82
C GLU A 385 3.90 -24.47 -22.98
N LEU A 386 4.91 -23.62 -23.26
CA LEU A 386 4.75 -22.19 -23.45
C LEU A 386 5.63 -21.71 -24.59
N THR A 387 5.02 -21.09 -25.61
CA THR A 387 5.74 -20.45 -26.72
C THR A 387 5.68 -18.93 -26.57
N LEU A 388 6.84 -18.30 -26.58
CA LEU A 388 7.01 -16.85 -26.43
C LEU A 388 7.85 -16.29 -27.57
N GLU A 389 7.61 -15.02 -27.92
CA GLU A 389 8.44 -14.27 -28.85
C GLU A 389 9.82 -13.99 -28.22
N ASP A 390 10.89 -14.03 -28.99
CA ASP A 390 12.25 -13.79 -28.44
C ASP A 390 12.58 -12.30 -28.30
N ASN A 391 11.76 -11.43 -28.86
CA ASN A 391 11.89 -9.97 -28.83
C ASN A 391 13.30 -9.48 -29.20
N GLY A 392 13.96 -10.21 -30.11
CA GLY A 392 15.33 -9.93 -30.56
C GLY A 392 16.43 -10.30 -29.54
N ARG A 393 16.07 -10.95 -28.41
CA ARG A 393 17.02 -11.40 -27.37
C ARG A 393 17.36 -12.88 -27.55
N LYS A 394 18.59 -13.25 -27.27
CA LYS A 394 19.02 -14.64 -27.36
C LYS A 394 18.85 -15.34 -26.00
N LEU A 395 17.86 -16.21 -25.89
CA LEU A 395 17.70 -17.07 -24.71
C LEU A 395 18.92 -18.01 -24.60
N THR A 396 19.57 -18.02 -23.44
CA THR A 396 20.77 -18.82 -23.15
C THR A 396 20.55 -19.95 -22.15
N GLY A 397 19.53 -19.81 -21.28
CA GLY A 397 19.18 -20.82 -20.28
C GLY A 397 17.78 -20.61 -19.75
N ALA A 398 17.18 -21.69 -19.26
CA ALA A 398 15.90 -21.69 -18.57
C ALA A 398 15.96 -22.73 -17.44
N THR A 399 15.59 -22.33 -16.22
CA THR A 399 15.57 -23.20 -15.04
C THR A 399 14.33 -22.94 -14.19
N MET A 400 13.85 -23.94 -13.47
CA MET A 400 12.89 -23.72 -12.38
C MET A 400 13.57 -22.93 -11.26
N LEU A 401 12.93 -21.90 -10.72
CA LEU A 401 13.52 -21.09 -9.64
C LEU A 401 13.60 -21.88 -8.33
N GLU A 402 12.59 -22.70 -8.06
CA GLU A 402 12.45 -23.45 -6.80
C GLU A 402 13.62 -24.42 -6.52
N ASP A 403 14.08 -25.15 -7.54
CA ASP A 403 15.04 -26.25 -7.36
C ASP A 403 16.22 -26.24 -8.36
N GLY A 404 16.26 -25.25 -9.26
CA GLY A 404 17.30 -25.11 -10.26
C GLY A 404 17.23 -26.12 -11.42
N ARG A 405 16.18 -26.98 -11.49
CA ARG A 405 16.03 -27.94 -12.59
C ARG A 405 16.02 -27.23 -13.93
N GLU A 406 16.74 -27.79 -14.90
CA GLU A 406 16.73 -27.27 -16.25
C GLU A 406 15.35 -27.42 -16.91
N VAL A 407 14.88 -26.30 -17.50
CA VAL A 407 13.69 -26.28 -18.34
C VAL A 407 14.11 -26.41 -19.81
N LYS A 408 13.72 -27.50 -20.46
CA LYS A 408 14.03 -27.71 -21.86
C LYS A 408 13.34 -26.70 -22.74
N PHE A 409 14.07 -26.16 -23.72
CA PHE A 409 13.50 -25.27 -24.69
C PHE A 409 13.97 -25.50 -26.11
N LYS A 410 13.11 -25.17 -27.08
CA LYS A 410 13.42 -25.21 -28.51
C LYS A 410 13.39 -23.77 -29.05
N LYS A 411 14.40 -23.40 -29.87
CA LYS A 411 14.43 -22.10 -30.56
C LYS A 411 13.81 -22.25 -31.94
N GLY A 412 12.96 -21.29 -32.29
CA GLY A 412 12.39 -21.13 -33.63
C GLY A 412 12.80 -19.79 -34.22
N LYS A 413 12.19 -19.38 -35.33
CA LYS A 413 12.41 -18.10 -35.97
C LYS A 413 11.60 -17.04 -35.19
N GLY A 414 12.30 -16.17 -34.43
CA GLY A 414 11.70 -15.08 -33.66
C GLY A 414 10.96 -15.53 -32.38
N ARG A 415 11.12 -16.81 -31.95
CA ARG A 415 10.42 -17.34 -30.77
C ARG A 415 11.15 -18.51 -30.16
N PHE A 416 10.77 -18.87 -28.95
CA PHE A 416 11.20 -20.08 -28.26
C PHE A 416 10.02 -20.78 -27.58
N THR A 417 10.09 -22.10 -27.48
CA THR A 417 9.09 -22.93 -26.81
C THR A 417 9.72 -23.62 -25.62
N LEU A 418 9.15 -23.42 -24.43
CA LEU A 418 9.57 -24.05 -23.18
C LEU A 418 8.71 -25.27 -22.89
N GLN A 419 9.33 -26.34 -22.35
CA GLN A 419 8.63 -27.48 -21.77
C GLN A 419 8.58 -27.29 -20.26
N ILE A 420 7.44 -26.78 -19.72
CA ILE A 420 7.28 -26.47 -18.32
C ILE A 420 7.11 -27.78 -17.53
N PRO A 421 8.00 -28.06 -16.56
CA PRO A 421 7.83 -29.24 -15.71
C PRO A 421 6.53 -29.19 -14.94
N SER A 422 5.85 -30.31 -14.80
CA SER A 422 4.73 -30.41 -13.86
C SER A 422 5.21 -30.10 -12.43
N GLY A 423 4.40 -29.42 -11.66
CA GLY A 423 4.70 -29.06 -10.29
C GLY A 423 3.41 -28.83 -9.51
N GLN A 424 3.51 -28.88 -8.20
CA GLN A 424 2.43 -28.52 -7.30
C GLN A 424 2.70 -27.10 -6.77
N GLY A 425 1.66 -26.30 -6.60
CA GLY A 425 1.75 -24.96 -6.06
C GLY A 425 1.07 -23.92 -6.95
N THR A 426 0.82 -22.77 -6.36
CA THR A 426 0.09 -21.66 -6.97
C THR A 426 0.82 -21.02 -8.14
N ASP A 427 2.15 -21.01 -8.08
CA ASP A 427 3.00 -20.33 -9.06
C ASP A 427 4.28 -21.16 -9.28
N ARG A 428 4.48 -21.57 -10.52
CA ARG A 428 5.70 -22.27 -10.97
C ARG A 428 6.60 -21.26 -11.67
N VAL A 429 7.67 -20.84 -11.00
CA VAL A 429 8.54 -19.78 -11.52
C VAL A 429 9.64 -20.36 -12.40
N VAL A 430 9.69 -19.92 -13.65
CA VAL A 430 10.76 -20.23 -14.61
C VAL A 430 11.68 -19.04 -14.78
N LYS A 431 12.95 -19.20 -14.42
CA LYS A 431 14.01 -18.21 -14.60
C LYS A 431 14.62 -18.34 -16.00
N LEU A 432 14.49 -17.28 -16.79
CA LEU A 432 15.08 -17.18 -18.13
C LEU A 432 16.32 -16.29 -18.10
N SER A 433 17.40 -16.74 -18.74
CA SER A 433 18.64 -15.96 -18.92
C SER A 433 18.82 -15.58 -20.37
N PHE A 434 19.07 -14.29 -20.65
CA PHE A 434 19.28 -13.75 -21.99
C PHE A 434 20.68 -13.15 -22.16
N ARG A 435 21.07 -13.05 -23.45
CA ARG A 435 22.26 -12.30 -23.89
C ARG A 435 21.86 -11.02 -24.58
#